data_2f95624d2ab40b75d40853895ea73a3d
#
_entry.id   2f95624d2ab40b75d40853895ea73a3d
#
_cell.length_a   1.000
_cell.length_b   1.000
_cell.length_c   1.000
_cell.angle_alpha   90.00
_cell.angle_beta   90.00
_cell.angle_gamma   90.00
#
_symmetry.space_group_name_H-M   'P 1'
#
loop_
_entity.id
_entity.type
_entity.pdbx_description
1 polymer ?
#
loop_
_entity_poly.entity_id
_entity_poly.type
_entity_poly.pdbx_seq_one_letter_code
_entity_poly.pdbx_strand_id
1 'polypeptide(L)'
;MAEEQNTGPSAWYYVLGAAFIVAGVGFFAYALLDGIFHITDSLTQVVVPGEAGLTLQPKLEYTIFVEQQSVVDGRIFLVTENLSGLRCHVRSGVDGAEIALRPSHNSTTYNVNGRSGRSVLEFDTGESTEYHLSCAYEEGKQGPQAVVAVGAGVLEKIFSMVLKCLGAMFAGVGIGVATLVVVSQKRRSARKRLAQGMGLPVPE
;
A
#
# COMPACT_ATOMS: atom_id res chain seq x y z
N MET A 1 47.68 38.81 -12.01
CA MET A 1 46.30 38.29 -11.79
C MET A 1 46.49 36.83 -11.40
N ALA A 2 46.35 36.53 -10.11
CA ALA A 2 46.45 35.14 -9.64
C ALA A 2 45.09 34.49 -9.84
N GLU A 3 45.02 33.52 -10.73
CA GLU A 3 43.89 32.69 -10.98
C GLU A 3 43.66 31.83 -9.72
N GLU A 4 42.59 32.12 -9.00
CA GLU A 4 42.17 31.42 -7.79
C GLU A 4 41.78 30.01 -8.18
N GLN A 5 42.72 29.08 -8.14
CA GLN A 5 42.47 27.65 -8.36
C GLN A 5 41.57 27.12 -7.25
N ASN A 6 40.27 27.19 -7.49
CA ASN A 6 39.26 26.58 -6.63
C ASN A 6 39.36 25.04 -6.72
N THR A 7 40.31 24.46 -5.99
CA THR A 7 40.64 23.04 -5.96
C THR A 7 39.69 22.19 -5.11
N GLY A 8 38.59 22.77 -4.65
CA GLY A 8 37.57 22.05 -3.89
C GLY A 8 36.44 21.46 -4.78
N PRO A 9 35.80 20.37 -4.38
CA PRO A 9 34.66 19.88 -5.10
C PRO A 9 33.57 20.95 -5.20
N SER A 10 32.99 21.09 -6.42
CA SER A 10 32.01 22.13 -6.74
C SER A 10 30.83 22.11 -5.75
N ALA A 11 30.29 23.30 -5.43
CA ALA A 11 29.07 23.43 -4.63
C ALA A 11 27.88 22.66 -5.21
N TRP A 12 27.93 22.38 -6.51
CA TRP A 12 26.91 21.57 -7.23
C TRP A 12 26.66 20.21 -6.61
N TYR A 13 27.67 19.54 -6.04
CA TYR A 13 27.49 18.23 -5.39
C TYR A 13 26.62 18.30 -4.13
N TYR A 14 26.56 19.42 -3.44
CA TYR A 14 25.63 19.62 -2.32
C TYR A 14 24.19 19.73 -2.82
N VAL A 15 23.98 20.42 -3.94
CA VAL A 15 22.68 20.53 -4.59
C VAL A 15 22.22 19.14 -5.05
N LEU A 16 23.12 18.36 -5.61
CA LEU A 16 22.84 17.01 -6.08
C LEU A 16 22.49 16.06 -4.93
N GLY A 17 23.24 16.11 -3.81
CA GLY A 17 22.92 15.34 -2.61
C GLY A 17 21.56 15.72 -1.99
N ALA A 18 21.27 17.02 -1.91
CA ALA A 18 19.98 17.51 -1.44
C ALA A 18 18.84 17.10 -2.39
N ALA A 19 19.06 17.13 -3.70
CA ALA A 19 18.08 16.70 -4.69
C ALA A 19 17.72 15.21 -4.54
N PHE A 20 18.69 14.34 -4.26
CA PHE A 20 18.41 12.91 -4.00
C PHE A 20 17.56 12.70 -2.74
N ILE A 21 17.82 13.46 -1.67
CA ILE A 21 17.04 13.40 -0.45
C ILE A 21 15.58 13.81 -0.73
N VAL A 22 15.40 14.97 -1.39
CA VAL A 22 14.06 15.49 -1.72
C VAL A 22 13.32 14.55 -2.66
N ALA A 23 14.01 13.99 -3.67
CA ALA A 23 13.43 13.03 -4.60
C ALA A 23 13.00 11.73 -3.88
N GLY A 24 13.84 11.22 -2.97
CA GLY A 24 13.51 10.01 -2.20
C GLY A 24 12.30 10.19 -1.30
N VAL A 25 12.22 11.31 -0.58
CA VAL A 25 11.08 11.64 0.28
C VAL A 25 9.83 11.93 -0.56
N GLY A 26 9.96 12.66 -1.66
CA GLY A 26 8.86 12.95 -2.56
C GLY A 26 8.27 11.69 -3.21
N PHE A 27 9.14 10.79 -3.67
CA PHE A 27 8.72 9.51 -4.22
C PHE A 27 8.02 8.64 -3.16
N PHE A 28 8.55 8.59 -1.92
CA PHE A 28 7.90 7.88 -0.81
C PHE A 28 6.49 8.41 -0.57
N ALA A 29 6.33 9.73 -0.44
CA ALA A 29 5.02 10.34 -0.21
C ALA A 29 4.06 10.06 -1.37
N TYR A 30 4.51 10.20 -2.61
CA TYR A 30 3.71 9.90 -3.80
C TYR A 30 3.26 8.43 -3.82
N ALA A 31 4.19 7.48 -3.66
CA ALA A 31 3.89 6.06 -3.73
C ALA A 31 2.99 5.59 -2.58
N LEU A 32 3.12 6.21 -1.39
CA LEU A 32 2.24 5.93 -0.26
C LEU A 32 0.81 6.40 -0.53
N LEU A 33 0.65 7.64 -1.01
CA LEU A 33 -0.67 8.18 -1.34
C LEU A 33 -1.33 7.38 -2.47
N ASP A 34 -0.61 7.12 -3.55
CA ASP A 34 -1.09 6.31 -4.67
C ASP A 34 -1.56 4.93 -4.21
N GLY A 35 -0.75 4.25 -3.40
CA GLY A 35 -1.11 2.94 -2.87
C GLY A 35 -2.35 2.97 -1.96
N ILE A 36 -2.50 3.99 -1.12
CA ILE A 36 -3.68 4.14 -0.25
C ILE A 36 -4.96 4.35 -1.09
N PHE A 37 -4.89 5.21 -2.10
CA PHE A 37 -6.06 5.50 -2.93
C PHE A 37 -6.50 4.30 -3.79
N HIS A 38 -5.57 3.43 -4.21
CA HIS A 38 -5.88 2.26 -5.03
C HIS A 38 -6.12 0.96 -4.24
N ILE A 39 -6.07 0.99 -2.91
CA ILE A 39 -6.34 -0.20 -2.08
C ILE A 39 -7.73 -0.77 -2.33
N THR A 40 -8.73 0.11 -2.47
CA THR A 40 -10.13 -0.28 -2.66
C THR A 40 -10.43 -0.77 -4.09
N ASP A 41 -9.60 -0.44 -5.08
CA ASP A 41 -9.79 -0.86 -6.47
C ASP A 41 -9.54 -2.36 -6.65
N SER A 42 -8.81 -2.97 -5.71
CA SER A 42 -8.58 -4.42 -5.69
C SER A 42 -9.70 -5.21 -5.03
N LEU A 43 -10.74 -4.56 -4.53
CA LEU A 43 -11.89 -5.18 -3.88
C LEU A 43 -13.06 -5.26 -4.86
N THR A 44 -13.51 -6.47 -5.16
CA THR A 44 -14.72 -6.68 -5.97
C THR A 44 -15.95 -6.51 -5.10
N GLN A 45 -16.80 -5.54 -5.43
CA GLN A 45 -18.03 -5.26 -4.69
C GLN A 45 -19.20 -6.07 -5.23
N VAL A 46 -20.02 -6.59 -4.33
CA VAL A 46 -21.23 -7.34 -4.63
C VAL A 46 -22.37 -6.83 -3.75
N VAL A 47 -23.46 -6.40 -4.37
CA VAL A 47 -24.67 -6.00 -3.64
C VAL A 47 -25.42 -7.24 -3.18
N VAL A 48 -25.73 -7.32 -1.90
CA VAL A 48 -26.39 -8.47 -1.27
C VAL A 48 -27.69 -8.04 -0.59
N PRO A 49 -28.72 -8.91 -0.55
CA PRO A 49 -28.79 -10.27 -1.10
C PRO A 49 -28.64 -10.28 -2.62
N GLY A 50 -27.87 -11.26 -3.12
CA GLY A 50 -27.60 -11.40 -4.54
C GLY A 50 -26.43 -12.36 -4.83
N GLU A 51 -26.13 -12.49 -6.11
CA GLU A 51 -25.06 -13.37 -6.61
C GLU A 51 -24.14 -12.61 -7.54
N ALA A 52 -22.87 -12.99 -7.55
CA ALA A 52 -21.89 -12.47 -8.49
C ALA A 52 -20.81 -13.49 -8.85
N GLY A 53 -20.40 -13.46 -10.12
CA GLY A 53 -19.20 -14.14 -10.57
C GLY A 53 -17.95 -13.36 -10.16
N LEU A 54 -16.97 -14.07 -9.65
CA LEU A 54 -15.69 -13.54 -9.22
C LEU A 54 -14.57 -14.18 -10.04
N THR A 55 -13.68 -13.37 -10.59
CA THR A 55 -12.43 -13.86 -11.18
C THR A 55 -11.30 -13.64 -10.18
N LEU A 56 -10.83 -14.73 -9.57
CA LEU A 56 -9.87 -14.72 -8.48
C LEU A 56 -8.56 -15.39 -8.92
N GLN A 57 -7.46 -15.03 -8.28
CA GLN A 57 -6.19 -15.72 -8.51
C GLN A 57 -6.17 -17.05 -7.74
N PRO A 58 -5.59 -18.10 -8.31
CA PRO A 58 -5.52 -19.41 -7.65
C PRO A 58 -4.51 -19.39 -6.49
N LYS A 59 -4.74 -20.29 -5.53
CA LYS A 59 -3.86 -20.53 -4.37
C LYS A 59 -3.59 -19.31 -3.49
N LEU A 60 -4.60 -18.44 -3.35
CA LEU A 60 -4.54 -17.29 -2.46
C LEU A 60 -5.68 -17.34 -1.43
N GLU A 61 -5.42 -16.72 -0.30
CA GLU A 61 -6.44 -16.45 0.70
C GLU A 61 -7.19 -15.17 0.35
N TYR A 62 -8.51 -15.24 0.37
CA TYR A 62 -9.42 -14.13 0.13
C TYR A 62 -10.23 -13.80 1.37
N THR A 63 -10.40 -12.52 1.61
CA THR A 63 -11.21 -12.00 2.70
C THR A 63 -12.49 -11.38 2.16
N ILE A 64 -13.60 -11.70 2.81
CA ILE A 64 -14.90 -11.11 2.57
C ILE A 64 -15.11 -10.01 3.61
N PHE A 65 -15.32 -8.81 3.15
CA PHE A 65 -15.61 -7.63 3.96
C PHE A 65 -17.08 -7.29 3.84
N VAL A 66 -17.71 -6.91 4.93
CA VAL A 66 -19.01 -6.24 4.92
C VAL A 66 -18.75 -4.74 4.93
N GLU A 67 -19.23 -4.03 3.92
CA GLU A 67 -19.11 -2.57 3.84
C GLU A 67 -20.23 -1.90 4.63
N GLN A 68 -19.85 -1.05 5.57
CA GLN A 68 -20.77 -0.22 6.35
C GLN A 68 -21.18 1.03 5.56
N GLN A 69 -20.24 1.54 4.78
CA GLN A 69 -20.46 2.60 3.80
C GLN A 69 -19.85 2.19 2.49
N SER A 70 -20.61 2.31 1.42
CA SER A 70 -20.23 1.85 0.09
C SER A 70 -20.80 2.76 -0.98
N VAL A 71 -20.10 2.84 -2.10
CA VAL A 71 -20.59 3.51 -3.30
C VAL A 71 -20.52 2.50 -4.45
N VAL A 72 -21.66 2.12 -4.98
CA VAL A 72 -21.78 1.19 -6.13
C VAL A 72 -22.66 1.84 -7.18
N ASP A 73 -22.18 1.97 -8.40
CA ASP A 73 -22.89 2.58 -9.52
C ASP A 73 -23.51 3.97 -9.19
N GLY A 74 -22.77 4.78 -8.42
CA GLY A 74 -23.22 6.11 -7.99
C GLY A 74 -24.28 6.12 -6.89
N ARG A 75 -24.65 4.95 -6.35
CA ARG A 75 -25.55 4.83 -5.20
C ARG A 75 -24.77 4.62 -3.92
N ILE A 76 -25.17 5.34 -2.87
CA ILE A 76 -24.57 5.21 -1.54
C ILE A 76 -25.38 4.18 -0.76
N PHE A 77 -24.68 3.16 -0.26
CA PHE A 77 -25.22 2.17 0.66
C PHE A 77 -24.67 2.46 2.06
N LEU A 78 -25.56 2.61 3.03
CA LEU A 78 -25.22 2.80 4.44
C LEU A 78 -25.87 1.66 5.23
N VAL A 79 -25.04 0.85 5.86
CA VAL A 79 -25.49 -0.26 6.71
C VAL A 79 -25.12 0.09 8.14
N THR A 80 -26.12 0.52 8.90
CA THR A 80 -25.98 0.83 10.33
C THR A 80 -26.42 -0.33 11.21
N GLU A 81 -27.12 -1.30 10.62
CA GLU A 81 -27.69 -2.43 11.33
C GLU A 81 -26.80 -3.68 11.23
N ASN A 82 -26.96 -4.55 12.22
CA ASN A 82 -26.32 -5.86 12.19
C ASN A 82 -26.97 -6.73 11.11
N LEU A 83 -26.18 -7.22 10.15
CA LEU A 83 -26.61 -8.12 9.09
C LEU A 83 -26.81 -9.55 9.64
N SER A 84 -27.49 -9.69 10.78
CA SER A 84 -27.72 -10.99 11.39
C SER A 84 -28.61 -11.85 10.50
N GLY A 85 -28.14 -13.06 10.18
CA GLY A 85 -28.85 -13.99 9.30
C GLY A 85 -28.47 -13.86 7.83
N LEU A 86 -27.60 -12.94 7.43
CA LEU A 86 -26.97 -13.00 6.12
C LEU A 86 -26.00 -14.18 6.06
N ARG A 87 -26.17 -15.07 5.09
CA ARG A 87 -25.29 -16.20 4.83
C ARG A 87 -24.70 -16.06 3.44
N CYS A 88 -23.41 -16.28 3.35
CA CYS A 88 -22.69 -16.27 2.10
C CYS A 88 -22.15 -17.67 1.80
N HIS A 89 -22.16 -18.05 0.54
CA HIS A 89 -21.61 -19.28 -0.01
C HIS A 89 -20.72 -18.94 -1.18
N VAL A 90 -19.56 -19.56 -1.26
CA VAL A 90 -18.64 -19.46 -2.39
C VAL A 90 -18.55 -20.82 -3.07
N ARG A 91 -18.71 -20.87 -4.38
CA ARG A 91 -18.58 -22.09 -5.18
C ARG A 91 -17.56 -21.89 -6.29
N SER A 92 -16.81 -22.93 -6.59
CA SER A 92 -15.94 -22.98 -7.76
C SER A 92 -16.76 -22.96 -9.04
N GLY A 93 -16.38 -22.13 -10.01
CA GLY A 93 -17.05 -22.01 -11.28
C GLY A 93 -16.84 -23.21 -12.23
N VAL A 94 -15.83 -24.05 -11.95
CA VAL A 94 -15.47 -25.19 -12.81
C VAL A 94 -16.24 -26.44 -12.43
N ASP A 95 -16.25 -26.81 -11.17
CA ASP A 95 -16.82 -28.05 -10.66
C ASP A 95 -18.05 -27.84 -9.75
N GLY A 96 -18.38 -26.59 -9.46
CA GLY A 96 -19.49 -26.24 -8.57
C GLY A 96 -19.23 -26.59 -7.10
N ALA A 97 -18.02 -27.02 -6.75
CA ALA A 97 -17.67 -27.39 -5.40
C ALA A 97 -17.82 -26.20 -4.45
N GLU A 98 -18.41 -26.43 -3.29
CA GLU A 98 -18.57 -25.43 -2.26
C GLU A 98 -17.23 -25.22 -1.53
N ILE A 99 -16.83 -23.96 -1.40
CA ILE A 99 -15.59 -23.56 -0.72
C ILE A 99 -15.92 -23.25 0.73
N ALA A 100 -15.18 -23.85 1.66
CA ALA A 100 -15.36 -23.63 3.09
C ALA A 100 -15.02 -22.19 3.47
N LEU A 101 -15.98 -21.47 4.03
CA LEU A 101 -15.80 -20.15 4.61
C LEU A 101 -15.43 -20.27 6.08
N ARG A 102 -14.45 -19.49 6.52
CA ARG A 102 -14.01 -19.42 7.91
C ARG A 102 -14.25 -18.00 8.45
N PRO A 103 -14.53 -17.82 9.75
CA PRO A 103 -14.48 -16.50 10.36
C PRO A 103 -13.10 -15.87 10.16
N SER A 104 -13.06 -14.58 9.85
CA SER A 104 -11.78 -13.87 9.69
C SER A 104 -10.97 -13.90 10.99
N HIS A 105 -9.73 -14.36 10.90
CA HIS A 105 -8.80 -14.44 12.03
C HIS A 105 -8.43 -13.05 12.56
N ASN A 106 -8.32 -12.07 11.66
CA ASN A 106 -7.97 -10.70 11.98
C ASN A 106 -9.14 -9.77 11.69
N SER A 107 -9.61 -9.04 12.71
CA SER A 107 -10.62 -8.00 12.51
C SER A 107 -9.98 -6.80 11.80
N THR A 108 -9.89 -6.88 10.49
CA THR A 108 -9.35 -5.80 9.64
C THR A 108 -10.49 -4.86 9.25
N THR A 109 -10.27 -3.57 9.40
CA THR A 109 -11.18 -2.52 8.96
C THR A 109 -10.47 -1.58 8.01
N TYR A 110 -11.21 -1.05 7.05
CA TYR A 110 -10.70 0.03 6.19
C TYR A 110 -11.72 1.17 6.10
N ASN A 111 -11.19 2.37 5.86
CA ASN A 111 -11.98 3.57 5.59
C ASN A 111 -11.21 4.43 4.59
N VAL A 112 -11.53 4.30 3.32
CA VAL A 112 -10.82 4.94 2.20
C VAL A 112 -11.82 5.28 1.10
N ASN A 113 -11.67 6.45 0.48
CA ASN A 113 -12.46 6.89 -0.66
C ASN A 113 -13.99 6.85 -0.44
N GLY A 114 -14.44 7.18 0.77
CA GLY A 114 -15.87 7.13 1.11
C GLY A 114 -16.44 5.72 1.26
N ARG A 115 -15.58 4.70 1.29
CA ARG A 115 -15.93 3.30 1.55
C ARG A 115 -15.36 2.90 2.90
N SER A 116 -16.15 2.20 3.69
CA SER A 116 -15.67 1.60 4.94
C SER A 116 -16.20 0.19 5.06
N GLY A 117 -15.31 -0.72 5.46
CA GLY A 117 -15.65 -2.13 5.57
C GLY A 117 -14.90 -2.82 6.70
N ARG A 118 -15.43 -3.97 7.10
CA ARG A 118 -14.85 -4.84 8.13
C ARG A 118 -14.80 -6.27 7.61
N SER A 119 -13.67 -6.95 7.83
CA SER A 119 -13.51 -8.37 7.52
C SER A 119 -14.45 -9.22 8.38
N VAL A 120 -15.10 -10.19 7.76
CA VAL A 120 -16.01 -11.11 8.43
C VAL A 120 -15.70 -12.57 8.15
N LEU A 121 -15.35 -12.91 6.92
CA LEU A 121 -15.09 -14.28 6.49
C LEU A 121 -13.80 -14.33 5.64
N GLU A 122 -13.18 -15.51 5.62
CA GLU A 122 -12.01 -15.82 4.81
C GLU A 122 -12.19 -17.17 4.12
N PHE A 123 -11.59 -17.32 2.94
CA PHE A 123 -11.56 -18.57 2.22
C PHE A 123 -10.33 -18.69 1.34
N ASP A 124 -9.91 -19.92 1.08
CA ASP A 124 -8.78 -20.21 0.20
C ASP A 124 -9.26 -20.59 -1.19
N THR A 125 -8.66 -20.02 -2.22
CA THR A 125 -8.88 -20.43 -3.60
C THR A 125 -8.05 -21.67 -3.95
N GLY A 126 -8.64 -22.59 -4.73
CA GLY A 126 -7.93 -23.75 -5.29
C GLY A 126 -7.19 -23.41 -6.59
N GLU A 127 -7.23 -24.32 -7.53
CA GLU A 127 -6.62 -24.16 -8.87
C GLU A 127 -7.52 -23.34 -9.83
N SER A 128 -8.80 -23.18 -9.53
CA SER A 128 -9.76 -22.44 -10.35
C SER A 128 -9.50 -20.93 -10.30
N THR A 129 -9.88 -20.24 -11.35
CA THR A 129 -9.89 -18.77 -11.41
C THR A 129 -11.31 -18.21 -11.38
N GLU A 130 -12.33 -19.03 -11.59
CA GLU A 130 -13.73 -18.61 -11.59
C GLU A 130 -14.45 -19.11 -10.35
N TYR A 131 -15.14 -18.22 -9.67
CA TYR A 131 -15.91 -18.48 -8.47
C TYR A 131 -17.24 -17.77 -8.52
N HIS A 132 -18.24 -18.31 -7.83
CA HIS A 132 -19.54 -17.69 -7.65
C HIS A 132 -19.78 -17.43 -6.17
N LEU A 133 -19.98 -16.16 -5.83
CA LEU A 133 -20.40 -15.73 -4.50
C LEU A 133 -21.92 -15.55 -4.51
N SER A 134 -22.61 -16.19 -3.60
CA SER A 134 -24.05 -16.03 -3.35
C SER A 134 -24.25 -15.67 -1.89
N CYS A 135 -24.94 -14.57 -1.62
CA CYS A 135 -25.30 -14.18 -0.26
C CYS A 135 -26.80 -13.94 -0.16
N ALA A 136 -27.45 -14.57 0.82
CA ALA A 136 -28.87 -14.45 1.07
C ALA A 136 -29.16 -14.44 2.57
N TYR A 137 -30.30 -13.88 2.95
CA TYR A 137 -30.78 -14.02 4.32
C TYR A 137 -31.38 -15.41 4.55
N GLU A 138 -31.22 -15.94 5.76
CA GLU A 138 -31.83 -17.20 6.17
C GLU A 138 -33.37 -17.16 5.96
N GLU A 139 -33.96 -18.30 5.72
CA GLU A 139 -35.44 -18.42 5.54
C GLU A 139 -36.19 -17.74 6.68
N GLY A 140 -37.17 -16.91 6.30
CA GLY A 140 -37.97 -16.12 7.24
C GLY A 140 -37.30 -14.86 7.79
N LYS A 141 -36.06 -14.59 7.44
CA LYS A 141 -35.37 -13.32 7.79
C LYS A 141 -35.28 -12.39 6.59
N GLN A 142 -35.52 -11.13 6.84
CA GLN A 142 -35.29 -10.04 5.87
C GLN A 142 -34.33 -9.05 6.48
N GLY A 143 -33.52 -8.42 5.66
CA GLY A 143 -32.58 -7.41 6.09
C GLY A 143 -32.32 -6.38 5.01
N PRO A 144 -31.59 -5.31 5.34
CA PRO A 144 -31.27 -4.27 4.39
C PRO A 144 -30.37 -4.79 3.25
N GLN A 145 -30.41 -4.08 2.13
CA GLN A 145 -29.37 -4.27 1.12
C GLN A 145 -28.04 -3.77 1.68
N ALA A 146 -27.02 -4.57 1.49
CA ALA A 146 -25.67 -4.28 1.91
C ALA A 146 -24.71 -4.51 0.75
N VAL A 147 -23.47 -4.09 0.92
CA VAL A 147 -22.38 -4.40 -0.03
C VAL A 147 -21.35 -5.27 0.67
N VAL A 148 -21.01 -6.34 -0.01
CA VAL A 148 -19.93 -7.23 0.39
C VAL A 148 -18.78 -6.99 -0.59
N ALA A 149 -17.58 -6.85 -0.08
CA ALA A 149 -16.36 -6.70 -0.88
C ALA A 149 -15.46 -7.91 -0.70
N VAL A 150 -14.95 -8.44 -1.80
CA VAL A 150 -14.04 -9.59 -1.80
C VAL A 150 -12.67 -9.16 -2.29
N GLY A 151 -11.63 -9.44 -1.53
CA GLY A 151 -10.26 -9.12 -1.89
C GLY A 151 -9.23 -10.06 -1.32
N ALA A 152 -8.13 -10.25 -2.07
CA ALA A 152 -7.03 -11.09 -1.64
C ALA A 152 -5.95 -10.28 -0.93
N GLY A 153 -5.40 -10.84 0.14
CA GLY A 153 -4.12 -10.42 0.70
C GLY A 153 -3.99 -8.90 0.92
N VAL A 154 -5.06 -8.22 1.34
CA VAL A 154 -5.04 -6.75 1.53
C VAL A 154 -3.90 -6.35 2.45
N LEU A 155 -3.69 -7.08 3.54
CA LEU A 155 -2.59 -6.85 4.49
C LEU A 155 -1.23 -7.10 3.86
N GLU A 156 -1.08 -8.17 3.06
CA GLU A 156 0.17 -8.51 2.39
C GLU A 156 0.53 -7.46 1.32
N LYS A 157 -0.46 -7.00 0.56
CA LYS A 157 -0.28 -5.92 -0.41
C LYS A 157 0.15 -4.62 0.27
N ILE A 158 -0.50 -4.23 1.38
CA ILE A 158 -0.13 -3.07 2.17
C ILE A 158 1.30 -3.21 2.69
N PHE A 159 1.64 -4.35 3.29
CA PHE A 159 2.98 -4.58 3.83
C PHE A 159 4.07 -4.53 2.75
N SER A 160 3.84 -5.19 1.61
CA SER A 160 4.75 -5.14 0.46
C SER A 160 4.91 -3.72 -0.08
N MET A 161 3.84 -2.97 -0.20
CA MET A 161 3.87 -1.56 -0.62
C MET A 161 4.69 -0.71 0.35
N VAL A 162 4.40 -0.79 1.65
CA VAL A 162 5.13 -0.05 2.69
C VAL A 162 6.61 -0.40 2.67
N LEU A 163 6.96 -1.67 2.56
CA LEU A 163 8.35 -2.11 2.50
C LEU A 163 9.10 -1.56 1.27
N LYS A 164 8.45 -1.56 0.10
CA LYS A 164 9.01 -0.96 -1.13
C LYS A 164 9.19 0.55 -1.00
N CYS A 165 8.21 1.24 -0.45
CA CYS A 165 8.26 2.68 -0.22
C CYS A 165 9.38 3.06 0.76
N LEU A 166 9.51 2.34 1.87
CA LEU A 166 10.59 2.52 2.85
C LEU A 166 11.96 2.24 2.22
N GLY A 167 12.08 1.17 1.46
CA GLY A 167 13.32 0.83 0.75
C GLY A 167 13.77 1.94 -0.19
N ALA A 168 12.87 2.48 -0.99
CA ALA A 168 13.15 3.59 -1.90
C ALA A 168 13.54 4.88 -1.14
N MET A 169 12.86 5.20 -0.05
CA MET A 169 13.19 6.34 0.80
C MET A 169 14.59 6.21 1.41
N PHE A 170 14.91 5.07 2.02
CA PHE A 170 16.22 4.85 2.62
C PHE A 170 17.35 4.85 1.59
N ALA A 171 17.11 4.30 0.40
CA ALA A 171 18.09 4.37 -0.70
C ALA A 171 18.36 5.83 -1.12
N GLY A 172 17.31 6.63 -1.34
CA GLY A 172 17.45 8.04 -1.73
C GLY A 172 18.15 8.88 -0.66
N VAL A 173 17.72 8.75 0.60
CA VAL A 173 18.34 9.47 1.73
C VAL A 173 19.77 8.99 1.95
N GLY A 174 20.03 7.69 1.91
CA GLY A 174 21.36 7.11 2.09
C GLY A 174 22.35 7.59 1.03
N ILE A 175 21.98 7.60 -0.23
CA ILE A 175 22.81 8.12 -1.33
C ILE A 175 23.06 9.63 -1.14
N GLY A 176 22.01 10.39 -0.80
CA GLY A 176 22.13 11.83 -0.56
C GLY A 176 23.09 12.15 0.57
N VAL A 177 22.93 11.50 1.72
CA VAL A 177 23.82 11.70 2.90
C VAL A 177 25.25 11.26 2.59
N ALA A 178 25.44 10.10 1.97
CA ALA A 178 26.78 9.63 1.58
C ALA A 178 27.47 10.64 0.66
N THR A 179 26.77 11.19 -0.32
CA THR A 179 27.29 12.24 -1.21
C THR A 179 27.73 13.47 -0.43
N LEU A 180 26.88 13.96 0.48
CA LEU A 180 27.18 15.13 1.31
C LEU A 180 28.40 14.90 2.21
N VAL A 181 28.51 13.72 2.83
CA VAL A 181 29.64 13.35 3.69
C VAL A 181 30.93 13.29 2.89
N VAL A 182 30.94 12.60 1.74
CA VAL A 182 32.13 12.49 0.89
C VAL A 182 32.60 13.87 0.42
N VAL A 183 31.66 14.70 -0.03
CA VAL A 183 31.98 16.07 -0.49
C VAL A 183 32.53 16.92 0.66
N SER A 184 31.93 16.84 1.84
CA SER A 184 32.40 17.60 3.01
C SER A 184 33.81 17.17 3.46
N GLN A 185 34.07 15.86 3.47
CA GLN A 185 35.40 15.31 3.79
C GLN A 185 36.47 15.75 2.78
N LYS A 186 36.18 15.67 1.48
CA LYS A 186 37.11 16.13 0.44
C LYS A 186 37.43 17.63 0.56
N ARG A 187 36.42 18.46 0.86
CA ARG A 187 36.62 19.89 1.11
C ARG A 187 37.49 20.16 2.34
N ARG A 188 37.24 19.44 3.44
CA ARG A 188 38.06 19.54 4.66
C ARG A 188 39.51 19.15 4.38
N SER A 189 39.74 18.07 3.66
CA SER A 189 41.07 17.60 3.28
C SER A 189 41.79 18.58 2.35
N ALA A 190 41.10 19.17 1.38
CA ALA A 190 41.65 20.19 0.50
C ALA A 190 42.05 21.45 1.27
N ARG A 191 41.21 21.94 2.19
CA ARG A 191 41.55 23.08 3.06
C ARG A 191 42.76 22.80 3.96
N LYS A 192 42.87 21.60 4.56
CA LYS A 192 44.02 21.20 5.37
C LYS A 192 45.34 21.21 4.55
N ARG A 193 45.30 20.70 3.33
CA ARG A 193 46.49 20.71 2.43
C ARG A 193 46.93 22.12 2.05
N LEU A 194 45.96 23.00 1.79
CA LEU A 194 46.29 24.43 1.50
C LEU A 194 46.89 25.15 2.72
N ALA A 195 46.34 24.92 3.92
CA ALA A 195 46.88 25.50 5.16
C ALA A 195 48.30 25.00 5.45
N GLN A 196 48.57 23.71 5.26
CA GLN A 196 49.93 23.15 5.41
C GLN A 196 50.93 23.70 4.39
N GLY A 197 50.48 23.90 3.14
CA GLY A 197 51.33 24.48 2.08
C GLY A 197 51.66 25.97 2.31
N MET A 198 50.86 26.70 3.09
CA MET A 198 51.05 28.10 3.44
C MET A 198 51.66 28.34 4.83
N GLY A 199 52.01 27.28 5.58
CA GLY A 199 52.58 27.39 6.92
C GLY A 199 51.64 28.00 7.99
N LEU A 200 50.32 27.97 7.75
CA LEU A 200 49.30 28.50 8.65
C LEU A 200 48.86 27.44 9.68
N PRO A 201 48.52 27.84 10.91
CA PRO A 201 47.98 26.88 11.90
C PRO A 201 46.69 26.23 11.39
N VAL A 202 46.61 24.89 11.50
CA VAL A 202 45.42 24.07 11.08
C VAL A 202 44.36 24.28 12.15
N PRO A 203 43.16 24.75 11.82
CA PRO A 203 42.04 24.76 12.77
C PRO A 203 41.65 23.35 13.14
N GLU A 204 41.46 23.06 14.45
CA GLU A 204 40.98 21.79 15.02
C GLU A 204 39.52 21.47 14.60
#